data_74d5c3bb7601bec78979ca024228febd
#
_entry.id   74d5c3bb7601bec78979ca024228febd
#
_cell.length_a   1.000
_cell.length_b   1.000
_cell.length_c   1.000
_cell.angle_alpha   90.00
_cell.angle_beta   90.00
_cell.angle_gamma   90.00
#
_symmetry.space_group_name_H-M   'P 1'
#
loop_
_entity.id
_entity.type
_entity.pdbx_description
1 polymer ?
#
loop_
_entity_poly.entity_id
_entity_poly.type
_entity_poly.pdbx_seq_one_letter_code
_entity_poly.pdbx_strand_id
1 'polypeptide(L)'
;MPRKTKKRKRRRFTKKQTKKQKNKQKRKRWKVRKQKRSRSSSRNTRKVKYKLEKCAPKSKDDILGYTCYSSKNLHKMKEVWNTKHPDLKISSNNPKTIWQNLRFIFKKTCKKESCWLKHKCFNENISLDVKDNTFAPKAPEEWKKKPDEWLSSIEIMQVMKQYEKTYKCFEFIGPSPIDYDEHLSYGECVWEELCKFNLQDNIKRGKFKVGIIFNLDKHNKDGSHWVALFINIKKREIYYLDSYGEKIPKQINKFSNKVKKQANALNLPKFILHENKRRHQFSESECGMYSLYFIIQMLKNDNFKKGEKQRITDKYMKKLRKIYFNQ
;
A
#
# COMPACT_ATOMS: atom_id res chain seq x y z
N MET A 1 -70.22 -11.36 -59.69
CA MET A 1 -69.09 -10.71 -59.01
C MET A 1 -68.08 -11.70 -58.45
N PRO A 2 -67.09 -12.17 -59.16
CA PRO A 2 -65.93 -12.74 -58.49
C PRO A 2 -64.56 -12.41 -59.12
N ARG A 3 -64.34 -11.36 -59.85
CA ARG A 3 -63.02 -11.05 -60.46
C ARG A 3 -62.12 -10.12 -59.64
N LYS A 4 -62.61 -9.44 -58.60
CA LYS A 4 -61.78 -8.49 -57.81
C LYS A 4 -60.90 -9.19 -56.68
N THR A 5 -61.28 -10.34 -56.28
CA THR A 5 -60.59 -11.04 -55.18
C THR A 5 -59.26 -11.74 -55.58
N LYS A 6 -59.12 -12.24 -56.83
CA LYS A 6 -57.93 -12.88 -57.35
C LYS A 6 -56.74 -11.91 -57.55
N LYS A 7 -57.07 -10.67 -58.05
CA LYS A 7 -55.97 -9.67 -58.23
C LYS A 7 -55.38 -9.15 -56.94
N ARG A 8 -56.20 -9.04 -55.86
CA ARG A 8 -55.72 -8.61 -54.53
C ARG A 8 -54.86 -9.65 -53.85
N LYS A 9 -55.09 -10.95 -54.01
CA LYS A 9 -54.27 -12.03 -53.49
C LYS A 9 -52.93 -12.14 -54.21
N ARG A 10 -52.88 -12.00 -55.56
CA ARG A 10 -51.62 -12.00 -56.33
C ARG A 10 -50.74 -10.79 -55.97
N ARG A 11 -51.26 -9.58 -55.81
CA ARG A 11 -50.48 -8.41 -55.36
C ARG A 11 -49.92 -8.54 -53.93
N ARG A 12 -50.64 -9.22 -53.02
CA ARG A 12 -50.14 -9.49 -51.65
C ARG A 12 -49.04 -10.55 -51.66
N PHE A 13 -49.09 -11.54 -52.53
CA PHE A 13 -48.06 -12.60 -52.61
C PHE A 13 -46.74 -12.04 -53.20
N THR A 14 -46.78 -11.24 -54.23
CA THR A 14 -45.60 -10.62 -54.83
C THR A 14 -44.95 -9.58 -53.90
N LYS A 15 -45.75 -8.79 -53.13
CA LYS A 15 -45.22 -7.89 -52.10
C LYS A 15 -44.56 -8.65 -50.93
N LYS A 16 -45.04 -9.81 -50.52
CA LYS A 16 -44.41 -10.66 -49.49
C LYS A 16 -43.08 -11.29 -49.97
N GLN A 17 -43.01 -11.71 -51.24
CA GLN A 17 -41.77 -12.27 -51.81
C GLN A 17 -40.69 -11.20 -51.97
N THR A 18 -40.98 -10.02 -52.44
CA THR A 18 -40.02 -8.91 -52.55
C THR A 18 -39.55 -8.43 -51.16
N LYS A 19 -40.43 -8.43 -50.14
CA LYS A 19 -40.03 -8.11 -48.75
C LYS A 19 -39.12 -9.16 -48.14
N LYS A 20 -39.36 -10.46 -48.41
CA LYS A 20 -38.45 -11.57 -47.98
C LYS A 20 -37.08 -11.51 -48.66
N GLN A 21 -37.05 -11.20 -49.98
CA GLN A 21 -35.77 -11.05 -50.71
C GLN A 21 -34.99 -9.81 -50.22
N LYS A 22 -35.62 -8.66 -49.99
CA LYS A 22 -34.96 -7.47 -49.43
C LYS A 22 -34.44 -7.73 -48.01
N ASN A 23 -35.15 -8.47 -47.16
CA ASN A 23 -34.68 -8.86 -45.83
C ASN A 23 -33.53 -9.88 -45.88
N LYS A 24 -33.54 -10.81 -46.85
CA LYS A 24 -32.42 -11.75 -47.05
C LYS A 24 -31.15 -11.05 -47.53
N GLN A 25 -31.27 -10.03 -48.37
CA GLN A 25 -30.13 -9.21 -48.82
C GLN A 25 -29.64 -8.27 -47.70
N LYS A 26 -30.52 -7.68 -46.86
CA LYS A 26 -30.12 -6.91 -45.68
C LYS A 26 -29.38 -7.76 -44.67
N ARG A 27 -29.84 -9.02 -44.40
CA ARG A 27 -29.15 -9.97 -43.53
C ARG A 27 -27.77 -10.42 -44.06
N LYS A 28 -27.63 -10.63 -45.37
CA LYS A 28 -26.34 -10.92 -46.01
C LYS A 28 -25.40 -9.71 -45.92
N ARG A 29 -25.84 -8.49 -46.20
CA ARG A 29 -25.03 -7.27 -46.05
C ARG A 29 -24.61 -7.03 -44.59
N TRP A 30 -25.49 -7.32 -43.62
CA TRP A 30 -25.16 -7.20 -42.18
C TRP A 30 -24.14 -8.23 -41.73
N LYS A 31 -24.24 -9.49 -42.18
CA LYS A 31 -23.25 -10.53 -41.90
C LYS A 31 -21.86 -10.21 -42.52
N VAL A 32 -21.82 -9.72 -43.76
CA VAL A 32 -20.58 -9.29 -44.41
C VAL A 32 -19.97 -8.05 -43.72
N ARG A 33 -20.77 -7.08 -43.22
CA ARG A 33 -20.29 -5.96 -42.42
C ARG A 33 -19.77 -6.42 -41.06
N LYS A 34 -20.39 -7.42 -40.41
CA LYS A 34 -19.92 -8.01 -39.14
C LYS A 34 -18.62 -8.78 -39.35
N GLN A 35 -18.48 -9.52 -40.42
CA GLN A 35 -17.23 -10.23 -40.78
C GLN A 35 -16.10 -9.24 -41.17
N LYS A 36 -16.36 -8.16 -41.87
CA LYS A 36 -15.34 -7.14 -42.15
C LYS A 36 -14.95 -6.37 -40.89
N ARG A 37 -15.87 -6.10 -39.94
CA ARG A 37 -15.53 -5.52 -38.63
C ARG A 37 -14.73 -6.49 -37.76
N SER A 38 -14.97 -7.80 -37.82
CA SER A 38 -14.18 -8.79 -37.06
C SER A 38 -12.79 -9.06 -37.66
N ARG A 39 -12.62 -8.85 -38.99
CA ARG A 39 -11.30 -8.99 -39.65
C ARG A 39 -10.42 -7.73 -39.53
N SER A 40 -10.98 -6.53 -39.23
CA SER A 40 -10.20 -5.31 -39.00
C SER A 40 -9.77 -5.14 -37.55
N SER A 41 -10.24 -6.01 -36.62
CA SER A 41 -9.90 -5.92 -35.17
C SER A 41 -8.82 -6.90 -34.72
N SER A 42 -8.17 -7.62 -35.63
CA SER A 42 -7.15 -8.63 -35.24
C SER A 42 -5.69 -8.19 -35.48
N ARG A 43 -5.41 -6.89 -35.48
CA ARG A 43 -4.11 -6.41 -35.00
C ARG A 43 -4.28 -5.94 -33.57
N ASN A 44 -4.57 -6.90 -32.68
CA ASN A 44 -4.33 -6.75 -31.25
C ASN A 44 -2.81 -6.68 -31.04
N THR A 45 -2.24 -5.52 -31.31
CA THR A 45 -1.09 -5.11 -30.50
C THR A 45 -1.65 -5.06 -29.11
N ARG A 46 -1.40 -6.09 -28.28
CA ARG A 46 -1.66 -6.07 -26.84
C ARG A 46 -0.99 -4.80 -26.35
N LYS A 47 -1.77 -3.71 -26.20
CA LYS A 47 -1.32 -2.51 -25.48
C LYS A 47 -0.96 -3.04 -24.11
N VAL A 48 0.33 -3.18 -23.85
CA VAL A 48 0.84 -3.62 -22.56
C VAL A 48 0.29 -2.61 -21.56
N LYS A 49 -0.73 -3.03 -20.80
CA LYS A 49 -1.42 -2.17 -19.84
C LYS A 49 -0.40 -1.87 -18.76
N TYR A 50 0.06 -0.63 -18.73
CA TYR A 50 1.02 -0.16 -17.73
C TYR A 50 0.40 -0.33 -16.35
N LYS A 51 1.07 -1.09 -15.46
CA LYS A 51 0.56 -1.38 -14.12
C LYS A 51 0.98 -0.24 -13.20
N LEU A 52 0.01 0.52 -12.70
CA LEU A 52 0.24 1.50 -11.64
C LEU A 52 0.63 0.77 -10.35
N GLU A 53 1.74 1.17 -9.76
CA GLU A 53 2.23 0.66 -8.48
C GLU A 53 1.78 1.54 -7.33
N LYS A 54 1.77 0.97 -6.12
CA LYS A 54 1.54 1.71 -4.90
C LYS A 54 2.84 2.38 -4.47
N CYS A 55 2.72 3.63 -4.09
CA CYS A 55 3.86 4.42 -3.65
C CYS A 55 4.12 4.21 -2.15
N ALA A 56 5.38 4.31 -1.75
CA ALA A 56 5.74 4.53 -0.35
C ALA A 56 5.07 5.83 0.16
N PRO A 57 4.89 5.99 1.48
CA PRO A 57 4.39 7.24 2.04
C PRO A 57 5.31 8.41 1.65
N LYS A 58 4.72 9.59 1.45
CA LYS A 58 5.43 10.81 1.03
C LYS A 58 4.96 12.02 1.80
N SER A 59 5.81 13.05 1.90
CA SER A 59 5.38 14.38 2.28
C SER A 59 4.39 14.93 1.24
N LYS A 60 3.57 15.90 1.64
CA LYS A 60 2.59 16.49 0.72
C LYS A 60 3.25 17.12 -0.52
N ASP A 61 4.41 17.71 -0.34
CA ASP A 61 5.15 18.44 -1.38
C ASP A 61 5.80 17.51 -2.43
N ASP A 62 5.99 16.23 -2.09
CA ASP A 62 6.59 15.22 -2.97
C ASP A 62 5.56 14.45 -3.83
N ILE A 63 4.26 14.74 -3.67
CA ILE A 63 3.19 13.99 -4.36
C ILE A 63 2.93 14.61 -5.73
N LEU A 64 3.38 13.95 -6.79
CA LEU A 64 3.13 14.36 -8.18
C LEU A 64 1.84 13.79 -8.79
N GLY A 65 1.17 12.85 -8.14
CA GLY A 65 -0.12 12.26 -8.55
C GLY A 65 -0.08 11.29 -9.73
N TYR A 66 0.89 11.38 -10.63
CA TYR A 66 1.03 10.52 -11.82
C TYR A 66 2.17 9.49 -11.71
N THR A 67 3.02 9.58 -10.72
CA THR A 67 4.19 8.73 -10.50
C THR A 67 4.51 8.57 -9.01
N CYS A 68 5.23 7.50 -8.66
CA CYS A 68 5.80 7.32 -7.33
C CYS A 68 7.15 8.05 -7.14
N TYR A 69 7.79 8.53 -8.18
CA TYR A 69 9.01 9.32 -8.05
C TYR A 69 8.71 10.75 -7.56
N SER A 70 9.59 11.31 -6.73
CA SER A 70 9.59 12.75 -6.43
C SER A 70 10.20 13.55 -7.60
N SER A 71 9.95 14.85 -7.63
CA SER A 71 10.60 15.74 -8.61
C SER A 71 12.12 15.60 -8.57
N LYS A 72 12.71 15.60 -7.37
CA LYS A 72 14.15 15.39 -7.14
C LYS A 72 14.67 14.09 -7.75
N ASN A 73 13.93 12.98 -7.53
CA ASN A 73 14.31 11.69 -8.07
C ASN A 73 14.25 11.65 -9.60
N LEU A 74 13.22 12.27 -10.20
CA LEU A 74 13.12 12.36 -11.67
C LEU A 74 14.27 13.15 -12.27
N HIS A 75 14.67 14.28 -11.67
CA HIS A 75 15.85 15.04 -12.11
C HIS A 75 17.14 14.22 -11.99
N LYS A 76 17.33 13.53 -10.87
CA LYS A 76 18.50 12.64 -10.71
C LYS A 76 18.51 11.52 -11.76
N MET A 77 17.37 10.91 -12.04
CA MET A 77 17.26 9.89 -13.10
C MET A 77 17.56 10.48 -14.48
N LYS A 78 17.12 11.71 -14.78
CA LYS A 78 17.47 12.42 -16.00
C LYS A 78 18.99 12.63 -16.12
N GLU A 79 19.63 13.10 -15.05
CA GLU A 79 21.08 13.31 -15.04
C GLU A 79 21.83 12.01 -15.34
N VAL A 80 21.51 10.95 -14.60
CA VAL A 80 22.11 9.63 -14.79
C VAL A 80 21.88 9.11 -16.22
N TRP A 81 20.64 9.26 -16.75
CA TRP A 81 20.31 8.88 -18.11
C TRP A 81 21.14 9.63 -19.14
N ASN A 82 21.19 10.96 -19.03
CA ASN A 82 21.88 11.83 -19.98
C ASN A 82 23.40 11.62 -20.01
N THR A 83 23.99 11.30 -18.85
CA THR A 83 25.42 10.96 -18.74
C THR A 83 25.76 9.66 -19.48
N LYS A 84 24.88 8.67 -19.40
CA LYS A 84 25.10 7.35 -20.04
C LYS A 84 24.63 7.28 -21.50
N HIS A 85 23.79 8.24 -21.95
CA HIS A 85 23.19 8.27 -23.28
C HIS A 85 23.24 9.68 -23.87
N PRO A 86 24.43 10.16 -24.26
CA PRO A 86 24.62 11.53 -24.78
C PRO A 86 23.89 11.79 -26.11
N ASP A 87 23.58 10.76 -26.86
CA ASP A 87 22.82 10.74 -28.12
C ASP A 87 21.29 10.79 -27.93
N LEU A 88 20.78 10.41 -26.74
CA LEU A 88 19.36 10.32 -26.42
C LEU A 88 19.00 11.13 -25.17
N LYS A 89 19.51 12.36 -25.09
CA LYS A 89 19.31 13.23 -23.92
C LYS A 89 17.86 13.67 -23.72
N ILE A 90 17.44 13.66 -22.48
CA ILE A 90 16.21 14.31 -22.02
C ILE A 90 16.56 15.79 -21.71
N SER A 91 16.12 16.72 -22.55
CA SER A 91 16.45 18.15 -22.41
C SER A 91 15.56 18.86 -21.38
N SER A 92 14.29 18.48 -21.28
CA SER A 92 13.32 19.15 -20.41
C SER A 92 13.66 19.06 -18.92
N ASN A 93 13.39 20.15 -18.17
CA ASN A 93 13.47 20.19 -16.70
C ASN A 93 12.09 19.99 -16.04
N ASN A 94 10.99 19.89 -16.80
CA ASN A 94 9.67 19.65 -16.25
C ASN A 94 9.57 18.18 -15.79
N PRO A 95 9.26 17.91 -14.51
CA PRO A 95 9.21 16.54 -13.98
C PRO A 95 8.25 15.62 -14.73
N LYS A 96 7.11 16.15 -15.19
CA LYS A 96 6.13 15.37 -15.96
C LYS A 96 6.69 14.96 -17.33
N THR A 97 7.38 15.87 -17.99
CA THR A 97 8.04 15.60 -19.28
C THR A 97 9.20 14.62 -19.12
N ILE A 98 10.03 14.77 -18.07
CA ILE A 98 11.08 13.78 -17.74
C ILE A 98 10.47 12.39 -17.58
N TRP A 99 9.43 12.27 -16.76
CA TRP A 99 8.72 11.01 -16.54
C TRP A 99 8.15 10.40 -17.84
N GLN A 100 7.55 11.24 -18.71
CA GLN A 100 7.02 10.79 -20.00
C GLN A 100 8.13 10.23 -20.91
N ASN A 101 9.28 10.90 -20.97
CA ASN A 101 10.44 10.43 -21.75
C ASN A 101 10.97 9.10 -21.19
N LEU A 102 11.18 8.99 -19.89
CA LEU A 102 11.63 7.74 -19.26
C LEU A 102 10.62 6.60 -19.51
N ARG A 103 9.33 6.88 -19.37
CA ARG A 103 8.28 5.91 -19.68
C ARG A 103 8.30 5.48 -21.14
N PHE A 104 8.56 6.39 -22.06
CA PHE A 104 8.68 6.06 -23.49
C PHE A 104 9.91 5.20 -23.76
N ILE A 105 11.04 5.54 -23.19
CA ILE A 105 12.30 4.80 -23.30
C ILE A 105 12.11 3.35 -22.81
N PHE A 106 11.54 3.18 -21.62
CA PHE A 106 11.38 1.87 -20.98
C PHE A 106 10.13 1.09 -21.37
N LYS A 107 9.27 1.61 -22.27
CA LYS A 107 7.97 0.98 -22.60
C LYS A 107 8.07 -0.46 -23.13
N LYS A 108 9.18 -0.81 -23.79
CA LYS A 108 9.41 -2.14 -24.36
C LYS A 108 9.94 -3.12 -23.30
N THR A 109 10.72 -2.67 -22.35
CA THR A 109 11.41 -3.48 -21.33
C THR A 109 10.70 -3.53 -20.01
N CYS A 110 10.02 -2.44 -19.61
CA CYS A 110 9.39 -2.31 -18.30
C CYS A 110 7.89 -2.05 -18.40
N LYS A 111 7.11 -2.87 -17.69
CA LYS A 111 5.65 -2.74 -17.57
C LYS A 111 5.21 -1.88 -16.38
N LYS A 112 6.15 -1.50 -15.51
CA LYS A 112 5.93 -0.73 -14.28
C LYS A 112 7.16 0.10 -13.92
N GLU A 113 6.96 1.17 -13.11
CA GLU A 113 8.01 2.15 -12.79
C GLU A 113 9.15 1.56 -11.95
N SER A 114 8.85 0.67 -11.02
CA SER A 114 9.88 0.03 -10.20
C SER A 114 10.90 -0.79 -11.02
N CYS A 115 10.50 -1.22 -12.21
CA CYS A 115 11.39 -1.91 -13.14
C CYS A 115 12.52 -0.99 -13.65
N TRP A 116 12.28 0.33 -13.78
CA TRP A 116 13.29 1.27 -14.26
C TRP A 116 14.54 1.26 -13.38
N LEU A 117 14.35 1.18 -12.05
CA LEU A 117 15.45 1.14 -11.08
C LEU A 117 16.32 -0.13 -11.18
N LYS A 118 15.83 -1.17 -11.85
CA LYS A 118 16.57 -2.41 -12.11
C LYS A 118 17.41 -2.33 -13.38
N HIS A 119 17.19 -1.34 -14.24
CA HIS A 119 17.98 -1.15 -15.43
C HIS A 119 19.43 -0.80 -15.04
N LYS A 120 20.41 -1.37 -15.73
CA LYS A 120 21.85 -1.21 -15.41
C LYS A 120 22.23 0.25 -15.17
N CYS A 121 21.76 1.15 -16.04
CA CYS A 121 22.00 2.60 -15.94
C CYS A 121 21.61 3.18 -14.55
N PHE A 122 20.47 2.75 -13.98
CA PHE A 122 19.97 3.26 -12.70
C PHE A 122 20.38 2.41 -11.51
N ASN A 123 20.53 1.10 -11.70
CA ASN A 123 20.85 0.19 -10.61
C ASN A 123 22.18 0.51 -9.93
N GLU A 124 23.15 0.98 -10.67
CA GLU A 124 24.47 1.33 -10.18
C GLU A 124 24.56 2.80 -9.70
N ASN A 125 23.72 3.68 -10.23
CA ASN A 125 23.86 5.14 -10.09
C ASN A 125 22.74 5.81 -9.27
N ILE A 126 21.69 5.07 -8.90
CA ILE A 126 20.62 5.55 -8.02
C ILE A 126 20.79 4.92 -6.64
N SER A 127 20.74 5.74 -5.58
CA SER A 127 20.93 5.27 -4.21
C SER A 127 19.91 4.21 -3.79
N LEU A 128 20.32 3.31 -2.91
CA LEU A 128 19.43 2.31 -2.29
C LEU A 128 18.22 2.98 -1.64
N ASP A 129 18.43 4.12 -1.02
CA ASP A 129 17.38 4.93 -0.43
C ASP A 129 16.21 5.24 -1.38
N VAL A 130 16.50 5.63 -2.62
CA VAL A 130 15.45 5.86 -3.64
C VAL A 130 14.76 4.56 -4.01
N LYS A 131 15.52 3.45 -4.09
CA LYS A 131 14.95 2.14 -4.43
C LYS A 131 13.97 1.65 -3.36
N ASP A 132 14.33 1.81 -2.09
CA ASP A 132 13.57 1.27 -0.96
C ASP A 132 12.39 2.17 -0.55
N ASN A 133 12.45 3.48 -0.87
CA ASN A 133 11.48 4.46 -0.39
C ASN A 133 10.65 5.15 -1.49
N THR A 134 10.69 4.65 -2.72
CA THR A 134 9.83 5.18 -3.80
C THR A 134 8.50 4.43 -3.91
N PHE A 135 8.53 3.12 -3.79
CA PHE A 135 7.37 2.24 -3.93
C PHE A 135 7.06 1.55 -2.61
N ALA A 136 5.77 1.27 -2.37
CA ALA A 136 5.39 0.39 -1.26
C ALA A 136 6.14 -0.96 -1.38
N PRO A 137 6.41 -1.66 -0.27
CA PRO A 137 7.11 -2.94 -0.28
C PRO A 137 6.46 -3.94 -1.24
N LYS A 138 7.27 -4.85 -1.79
CA LYS A 138 6.75 -5.95 -2.59
C LYS A 138 6.07 -6.96 -1.67
N ALA A 139 4.86 -7.37 -2.01
CA ALA A 139 4.21 -8.48 -1.33
C ALA A 139 5.02 -9.77 -1.50
N PRO A 140 5.11 -10.62 -0.46
CA PRO A 140 5.70 -11.94 -0.57
C PRO A 140 5.07 -12.76 -1.70
N GLU A 141 5.86 -13.61 -2.35
CA GLU A 141 5.37 -14.43 -3.47
C GLU A 141 4.32 -15.46 -3.00
N GLU A 142 4.42 -15.90 -1.75
CA GLU A 142 3.49 -16.83 -1.09
C GLU A 142 2.06 -16.29 -1.07
N TRP A 143 1.89 -14.96 -0.99
CA TRP A 143 0.54 -14.33 -0.99
C TRP A 143 -0.21 -14.49 -2.32
N LYS A 144 0.46 -14.93 -3.37
CA LYS A 144 -0.23 -15.32 -4.62
C LYS A 144 -1.05 -16.58 -4.44
N LYS A 145 -0.57 -17.51 -3.60
CA LYS A 145 -1.27 -18.77 -3.26
C LYS A 145 -2.15 -18.62 -2.02
N LYS A 146 -1.66 -17.87 -1.03
CA LYS A 146 -2.33 -17.61 0.24
C LYS A 146 -2.46 -16.09 0.46
N PRO A 147 -3.45 -15.41 -0.14
CA PRO A 147 -3.58 -13.95 -0.10
C PRO A 147 -3.85 -13.38 1.29
N ASP A 148 -4.31 -14.21 2.19
CA ASP A 148 -4.65 -13.87 3.58
C ASP A 148 -3.57 -14.39 4.57
N GLU A 149 -2.37 -14.76 4.10
CA GLU A 149 -1.26 -15.20 4.96
C GLU A 149 -0.91 -14.11 5.99
N TRP A 150 -0.49 -14.51 7.17
CA TRP A 150 -0.09 -13.61 8.24
C TRP A 150 1.05 -12.69 7.80
N LEU A 151 1.11 -11.48 8.36
CA LEU A 151 2.30 -10.65 8.23
C LEU A 151 3.37 -11.17 9.18
N SER A 152 4.57 -11.36 8.64
CA SER A 152 5.76 -11.59 9.47
C SER A 152 6.32 -10.26 9.99
N SER A 153 7.32 -10.33 10.85
CA SER A 153 8.09 -9.17 11.31
C SER A 153 8.72 -8.38 10.16
N ILE A 154 9.09 -9.07 9.08
CA ILE A 154 9.74 -8.45 7.90
C ILE A 154 8.78 -7.50 7.19
N GLU A 155 7.56 -7.93 6.87
CA GLU A 155 6.56 -7.08 6.18
C GLU A 155 6.18 -5.88 7.06
N ILE A 156 6.01 -6.08 8.36
CA ILE A 156 5.72 -5.00 9.31
C ILE A 156 6.86 -3.98 9.29
N MET A 157 8.10 -4.43 9.42
CA MET A 157 9.29 -3.58 9.42
C MET A 157 9.41 -2.78 8.11
N GLN A 158 9.27 -3.44 6.96
CA GLN A 158 9.38 -2.79 5.65
C GLN A 158 8.41 -1.62 5.49
N VAL A 159 7.15 -1.82 5.90
CA VAL A 159 6.14 -0.74 5.86
C VAL A 159 6.50 0.37 6.84
N MET A 160 6.78 0.04 8.10
CA MET A 160 6.97 1.04 9.16
C MET A 160 8.22 1.88 8.97
N LYS A 161 9.32 1.32 8.45
CA LYS A 161 10.54 2.07 8.11
C LYS A 161 10.29 3.15 7.05
N GLN A 162 9.42 2.90 6.08
CA GLN A 162 9.04 3.94 5.10
C GLN A 162 8.24 5.07 5.75
N TYR A 163 7.37 4.76 6.73
CA TYR A 163 6.65 5.78 7.50
C TYR A 163 7.58 6.56 8.42
N GLU A 164 8.51 5.90 9.10
CA GLU A 164 9.51 6.54 9.95
C GLU A 164 10.37 7.54 9.16
N LYS A 165 10.78 7.17 7.96
CA LYS A 165 11.54 8.05 7.08
C LYS A 165 10.75 9.29 6.65
N THR A 166 9.45 9.12 6.38
CA THR A 166 8.57 10.20 5.92
C THR A 166 8.18 11.14 7.06
N TYR A 167 7.92 10.61 8.24
CA TYR A 167 7.48 11.36 9.43
C TYR A 167 8.65 11.56 10.39
N LYS A 168 9.41 12.66 10.25
CA LYS A 168 10.64 12.91 11.02
C LYS A 168 10.44 12.90 12.54
N CYS A 169 9.23 13.26 13.02
CA CYS A 169 8.88 13.21 14.43
C CYS A 169 8.47 11.82 14.94
N PHE A 170 8.50 10.81 14.09
CA PHE A 170 8.09 9.44 14.41
C PHE A 170 9.31 8.51 14.54
N GLU A 171 9.21 7.59 15.47
CA GLU A 171 10.12 6.46 15.65
C GLU A 171 9.30 5.18 15.74
N PHE A 172 9.72 4.17 15.02
CA PHE A 172 9.15 2.84 15.09
C PHE A 172 10.10 1.90 15.81
N ILE A 173 9.64 1.36 16.93
CA ILE A 173 10.38 0.39 17.74
C ILE A 173 9.69 -0.97 17.63
N GLY A 174 10.37 -1.95 17.08
CA GLY A 174 9.82 -3.29 16.85
C GLY A 174 9.78 -3.65 15.36
N PRO A 175 9.07 -4.71 14.96
CA PRO A 175 8.18 -5.55 15.78
C PRO A 175 8.95 -6.31 16.86
N SER A 176 8.40 -6.37 18.07
CA SER A 176 9.04 -6.90 19.25
C SER A 176 8.24 -8.07 19.83
N PRO A 177 8.87 -9.12 20.39
CA PRO A 177 8.17 -10.11 21.18
C PRO A 177 7.68 -9.53 22.52
N ILE A 178 6.75 -10.23 23.16
CA ILE A 178 6.13 -9.75 24.42
C ILE A 178 7.12 -9.70 25.58
N ASP A 179 8.12 -10.56 25.56
CA ASP A 179 9.19 -10.69 26.57
C ASP A 179 10.41 -9.80 26.29
N TYR A 180 10.18 -8.66 25.66
CA TYR A 180 11.20 -7.70 25.20
C TYR A 180 12.22 -7.30 26.29
N ASP A 181 11.85 -7.36 27.57
CA ASP A 181 12.66 -6.99 28.74
C ASP A 181 13.19 -8.18 29.54
N GLU A 182 13.02 -9.40 29.04
CA GLU A 182 13.77 -10.56 29.56
C GLU A 182 15.23 -10.45 29.11
N HIS A 183 16.15 -10.98 29.95
CA HIS A 183 17.59 -10.97 29.66
C HIS A 183 18.02 -12.31 29.10
N LEU A 184 18.80 -12.25 28.02
CA LEU A 184 19.47 -13.40 27.44
C LEU A 184 20.66 -13.84 28.29
N SER A 185 21.23 -14.98 27.96
CA SER A 185 22.35 -15.58 28.72
C SER A 185 23.57 -14.65 28.89
N TYR A 186 23.74 -13.70 28.00
CA TYR A 186 24.82 -12.70 28.00
C TYR A 186 24.46 -11.39 28.71
N GLY A 187 23.28 -11.30 29.36
CA GLY A 187 22.82 -10.11 30.05
C GLY A 187 22.17 -9.04 29.16
N GLU A 188 22.11 -9.24 27.84
CA GLU A 188 21.42 -8.36 26.93
C GLU A 188 19.90 -8.58 26.98
N CYS A 189 19.14 -7.52 26.78
CA CYS A 189 17.68 -7.64 26.66
C CYS A 189 17.29 -8.31 25.35
N VAL A 190 16.20 -9.07 25.36
CA VAL A 190 15.59 -9.66 24.15
C VAL A 190 15.33 -8.59 23.09
N TRP A 191 14.92 -7.37 23.49
CA TRP A 191 14.75 -6.24 22.59
C TRP A 191 15.31 -4.95 23.20
N GLU A 192 16.55 -4.64 22.88
CA GLU A 192 17.36 -3.57 23.47
C GLU A 192 16.67 -2.19 23.40
N GLU A 193 16.10 -1.79 22.24
CA GLU A 193 15.52 -0.47 22.07
C GLU A 193 14.32 -0.23 23.01
N LEU A 194 13.53 -1.27 23.34
CA LEU A 194 12.44 -1.17 24.32
C LEU A 194 12.95 -1.24 25.75
N CYS A 195 13.88 -2.13 25.99
CA CYS A 195 14.50 -2.31 27.30
C CYS A 195 15.20 -1.03 27.77
N LYS A 196 15.96 -0.40 26.89
CA LYS A 196 16.72 0.84 27.12
C LYS A 196 15.93 2.11 26.76
N PHE A 197 14.63 2.01 26.46
CA PHE A 197 13.81 3.15 26.06
C PHE A 197 13.94 4.31 27.05
N ASN A 198 14.26 5.49 26.51
CA ASN A 198 14.40 6.73 27.28
C ASN A 198 13.57 7.86 26.63
N LEU A 199 12.59 8.35 27.37
CA LEU A 199 11.66 9.39 26.93
C LEU A 199 12.37 10.73 26.65
N GLN A 200 13.37 11.08 27.48
CA GLN A 200 14.14 12.32 27.33
C GLN A 200 14.95 12.33 26.03
N ASP A 201 15.55 11.20 25.67
CA ASP A 201 16.33 11.07 24.44
C ASP A 201 15.42 11.15 23.20
N ASN A 202 14.23 10.57 23.27
CA ASN A 202 13.23 10.74 22.22
C ASN A 202 12.86 12.21 22.02
N ILE A 203 12.62 12.95 23.09
CA ILE A 203 12.30 14.39 23.06
C ILE A 203 13.49 15.15 22.44
N LYS A 204 14.72 14.92 22.89
CA LYS A 204 15.94 15.58 22.39
C LYS A 204 16.14 15.33 20.88
N ARG A 205 15.87 14.12 20.41
CA ARG A 205 15.94 13.75 18.98
C ARG A 205 14.75 14.26 18.14
N GLY A 206 13.77 14.94 18.76
CA GLY A 206 12.56 15.40 18.08
C GLY A 206 11.57 14.27 17.75
N LYS A 207 11.69 13.11 18.37
CA LYS A 207 10.83 11.94 18.18
C LYS A 207 9.63 11.99 19.12
N PHE A 208 8.62 12.75 18.77
CA PHE A 208 7.43 12.99 19.61
C PHE A 208 6.32 11.97 19.42
N LYS A 209 6.44 11.08 18.44
CA LYS A 209 5.51 9.98 18.18
C LYS A 209 6.30 8.68 18.13
N VAL A 210 5.89 7.71 18.95
CA VAL A 210 6.53 6.38 18.98
C VAL A 210 5.47 5.33 18.69
N GLY A 211 5.74 4.45 17.74
CA GLY A 211 4.90 3.30 17.40
C GLY A 211 5.62 2.00 17.71
N ILE A 212 4.92 1.06 18.31
CA ILE A 212 5.44 -0.25 18.66
C ILE A 212 4.42 -1.29 18.23
N ILE A 213 4.87 -2.37 17.62
CA ILE A 213 4.03 -3.54 17.33
C ILE A 213 4.65 -4.72 18.09
N PHE A 214 3.84 -5.38 18.91
CA PHE A 214 4.26 -6.53 19.68
C PHE A 214 3.65 -7.82 19.14
N ASN A 215 4.45 -8.89 19.12
CA ASN A 215 3.91 -10.24 19.07
C ASN A 215 3.61 -10.69 20.51
N LEU A 216 2.47 -11.34 20.74
CA LEU A 216 2.10 -11.81 22.08
C LEU A 216 2.86 -13.07 22.51
N ASP A 217 3.60 -13.70 21.61
CA ASP A 217 4.51 -14.77 21.95
C ASP A 217 5.89 -14.27 22.35
N LYS A 218 6.62 -15.10 23.09
CA LYS A 218 8.02 -14.89 23.44
C LYS A 218 8.93 -15.01 22.22
N HIS A 219 10.15 -14.47 22.32
CA HIS A 219 11.14 -14.45 21.25
C HIS A 219 11.49 -15.83 20.66
N ASN A 220 11.33 -16.90 21.44
CA ASN A 220 11.63 -18.29 21.06
C ASN A 220 10.39 -19.08 20.56
N LYS A 221 9.31 -18.40 20.18
CA LYS A 221 8.06 -18.97 19.64
C LYS A 221 7.78 -18.44 18.24
N ASP A 222 6.95 -19.18 17.50
CA ASP A 222 6.63 -18.85 16.10
C ASP A 222 5.81 -17.57 15.91
N GLY A 223 5.17 -17.11 16.98
CA GLY A 223 4.28 -15.95 16.96
C GLY A 223 2.80 -16.35 16.85
N SER A 224 1.95 -15.62 17.60
CA SER A 224 0.51 -15.92 17.67
C SER A 224 -0.38 -14.74 17.28
N HIS A 225 -0.05 -13.54 17.74
CA HIS A 225 -0.93 -12.38 17.56
C HIS A 225 -0.16 -11.07 17.61
N TRP A 226 -0.48 -10.15 16.69
CA TRP A 226 0.09 -8.81 16.64
C TRP A 226 -0.84 -7.79 17.27
N VAL A 227 -0.29 -6.99 18.20
CA VAL A 227 -0.95 -5.86 18.84
C VAL A 227 -0.10 -4.60 18.73
N ALA A 228 -0.69 -3.42 18.88
CA ALA A 228 0.01 -2.17 18.67
C ALA A 228 -0.10 -1.21 19.86
N LEU A 229 0.99 -0.51 20.13
CA LEU A 229 1.07 0.60 21.06
C LEU A 229 1.54 1.86 20.32
N PHE A 230 0.90 3.01 20.60
CA PHE A 230 1.30 4.30 20.05
C PHE A 230 1.40 5.34 21.17
N ILE A 231 2.51 6.07 21.21
CA ILE A 231 2.77 7.11 22.19
C ILE A 231 2.81 8.46 21.46
N ASN A 232 1.98 9.39 21.89
CA ASN A 232 2.04 10.79 21.46
C ASN A 232 2.57 11.63 22.63
N ILE A 233 3.86 11.94 22.61
CA ILE A 233 4.55 12.63 23.71
C ILE A 233 3.99 14.06 23.86
N LYS A 234 3.72 14.77 22.76
CA LYS A 234 3.17 16.14 22.81
C LYS A 234 1.76 16.20 23.40
N LYS A 235 0.94 15.16 23.13
CA LYS A 235 -0.41 15.05 23.70
C LYS A 235 -0.42 14.39 25.07
N ARG A 236 0.67 13.74 25.47
CA ARG A 236 0.78 12.97 26.71
C ARG A 236 -0.22 11.82 26.76
N GLU A 237 -0.36 11.13 25.62
CA GLU A 237 -1.31 10.04 25.44
C GLU A 237 -0.59 8.79 24.95
N ILE A 238 -0.98 7.67 25.49
CA ILE A 238 -0.58 6.32 25.10
C ILE A 238 -1.83 5.61 24.62
N TYR A 239 -1.75 4.95 23.48
CA TYR A 239 -2.88 4.25 22.87
C TYR A 239 -2.51 2.81 22.60
N TYR A 240 -3.32 1.89 23.09
CA TYR A 240 -3.19 0.47 22.85
C TYR A 240 -4.31 -0.03 21.96
N LEU A 241 -3.98 -0.85 20.98
CA LEU A 241 -4.94 -1.55 20.13
C LEU A 241 -4.62 -3.04 20.07
N ASP A 242 -5.58 -3.84 20.50
CA ASP A 242 -5.78 -5.21 20.10
C ASP A 242 -6.98 -5.30 19.16
N SER A 243 -6.82 -5.92 18.02
CA SER A 243 -7.90 -6.06 17.03
C SER A 243 -9.05 -6.96 17.50
N TYR A 244 -8.81 -7.84 18.46
CA TYR A 244 -9.86 -8.62 19.16
C TYR A 244 -10.55 -7.84 20.27
N GLY A 245 -10.00 -6.68 20.68
CA GLY A 245 -10.54 -5.87 21.77
C GLY A 245 -10.17 -6.37 23.16
N GLU A 246 -9.14 -7.20 23.25
CA GLU A 246 -8.64 -7.72 24.52
C GLU A 246 -7.87 -6.65 25.30
N LYS A 247 -7.79 -6.85 26.61
CA LYS A 247 -7.09 -5.93 27.53
C LYS A 247 -5.58 -5.93 27.25
N ILE A 248 -4.95 -4.81 27.57
CA ILE A 248 -3.51 -4.66 27.47
C ILE A 248 -2.76 -5.71 28.31
N PRO A 249 -1.82 -6.50 27.75
CA PRO A 249 -1.01 -7.47 28.47
C PRO A 249 -0.16 -6.81 29.56
N LYS A 250 0.15 -7.55 30.62
CA LYS A 250 0.96 -7.07 31.77
C LYS A 250 2.30 -6.47 31.32
N GLN A 251 2.98 -7.08 30.38
CA GLN A 251 4.29 -6.64 29.85
C GLN A 251 4.19 -5.29 29.14
N ILE A 252 3.18 -5.13 28.26
CA ILE A 252 2.96 -3.87 27.53
C ILE A 252 2.50 -2.77 28.50
N ASN A 253 1.68 -3.12 29.51
CA ASN A 253 1.29 -2.17 30.57
C ASN A 253 2.51 -1.77 31.43
N LYS A 254 3.45 -2.70 31.73
CA LYS A 254 4.74 -2.40 32.37
C LYS A 254 5.51 -1.34 31.60
N PHE A 255 5.60 -1.48 30.26
CA PHE A 255 6.23 -0.49 29.40
C PHE A 255 5.50 0.88 29.44
N SER A 256 4.17 0.88 29.35
CA SER A 256 3.37 2.11 29.47
C SER A 256 3.61 2.82 30.81
N ASN A 257 3.74 2.07 31.91
CA ASN A 257 4.04 2.61 33.22
C ASN A 257 5.50 3.12 33.32
N LYS A 258 6.46 2.48 32.63
CA LYS A 258 7.83 2.99 32.50
C LYS A 258 7.83 4.38 31.83
N VAL A 259 7.10 4.55 30.71
CA VAL A 259 6.95 5.86 30.04
C VAL A 259 6.35 6.90 30.98
N LYS A 260 5.28 6.56 31.72
CA LYS A 260 4.65 7.46 32.70
C LYS A 260 5.60 7.87 33.83
N LYS A 261 6.41 6.92 34.37
CA LYS A 261 7.41 7.20 35.39
C LYS A 261 8.50 8.15 34.88
N GLN A 262 9.03 7.91 33.67
CA GLN A 262 10.00 8.80 33.03
C GLN A 262 9.41 10.21 32.78
N ALA A 263 8.16 10.31 32.37
CA ALA A 263 7.48 11.58 32.18
C ALA A 263 7.37 12.35 33.48
N ASN A 264 7.00 11.70 34.60
CA ASN A 264 6.93 12.32 35.92
C ASN A 264 8.32 12.81 36.38
N ALA A 265 9.37 12.03 36.15
CA ALA A 265 10.75 12.44 36.48
C ALA A 265 11.23 13.66 35.68
N LEU A 266 10.65 13.90 34.51
CA LEU A 266 10.89 15.08 33.67
C LEU A 266 9.94 16.24 33.96
N ASN A 267 9.12 16.18 35.04
CA ASN A 267 8.08 17.14 35.38
C ASN A 267 7.08 17.38 34.23
N LEU A 268 6.86 16.41 33.38
CA LEU A 268 5.83 16.49 32.34
C LEU A 268 4.45 16.18 32.94
N PRO A 269 3.38 16.78 32.44
CA PRO A 269 2.03 16.44 32.88
C PRO A 269 1.70 14.97 32.61
N LYS A 270 0.77 14.42 33.42
CA LYS A 270 0.40 13.00 33.43
C LYS A 270 0.01 12.47 32.05
N PHE A 271 0.56 11.32 31.69
CA PHE A 271 0.18 10.58 30.49
C PHE A 271 -1.07 9.73 30.73
N ILE A 272 -1.99 9.76 29.78
CA ILE A 272 -3.24 8.99 29.79
C ILE A 272 -3.09 7.77 28.89
N LEU A 273 -3.48 6.59 29.37
CA LEU A 273 -3.56 5.36 28.58
C LEU A 273 -4.99 5.18 28.07
N HIS A 274 -5.14 4.99 26.77
CA HIS A 274 -6.38 4.66 26.09
C HIS A 274 -6.27 3.24 25.53
N GLU A 275 -7.25 2.39 25.80
CA GLU A 275 -7.31 1.01 25.35
C GLU A 275 -8.50 0.82 24.41
N ASN A 276 -8.28 0.16 23.26
CA ASN A 276 -9.38 -0.30 22.43
C ASN A 276 -10.09 -1.48 23.12
N LYS A 277 -11.40 -1.34 23.31
CA LYS A 277 -12.27 -2.39 23.89
C LYS A 277 -13.18 -3.04 22.85
N ARG A 278 -13.14 -2.56 21.62
CA ARG A 278 -14.01 -3.06 20.55
C ARG A 278 -13.30 -4.14 19.75
N ARG A 279 -13.97 -5.27 19.57
CA ARG A 279 -13.51 -6.28 18.62
C ARG A 279 -13.74 -5.80 17.18
N HIS A 280 -12.65 -5.66 16.44
CA HIS A 280 -12.63 -5.32 15.02
C HIS A 280 -12.44 -6.54 14.14
N GLN A 281 -11.49 -7.40 14.51
CA GLN A 281 -11.09 -8.60 13.79
C GLN A 281 -11.99 -9.78 14.11
N PHE A 282 -12.45 -10.48 13.06
CA PHE A 282 -13.18 -11.74 13.13
C PHE A 282 -12.52 -12.82 12.27
N SER A 283 -11.61 -12.48 11.38
CA SER A 283 -10.72 -13.41 10.68
C SER A 283 -9.46 -13.68 11.49
N GLU A 284 -8.77 -14.78 11.21
CA GLU A 284 -7.58 -15.19 11.97
C GLU A 284 -6.28 -14.51 11.47
N SER A 285 -6.27 -13.93 10.26
CA SER A 285 -5.02 -13.57 9.58
C SER A 285 -4.66 -12.09 9.56
N GLU A 286 -5.53 -11.16 10.03
CA GLU A 286 -5.37 -9.73 9.75
C GLU A 286 -4.81 -8.90 10.92
N CYS A 287 -4.42 -9.50 12.05
CA CYS A 287 -3.92 -8.77 13.24
C CYS A 287 -2.74 -7.84 12.92
N GLY A 288 -1.78 -8.28 12.13
CA GLY A 288 -0.66 -7.46 11.67
C GLY A 288 -1.12 -6.27 10.80
N MET A 289 -2.15 -6.45 9.96
CA MET A 289 -2.73 -5.36 9.17
C MET A 289 -3.47 -4.35 10.04
N TYR A 290 -4.18 -4.80 11.08
CA TYR A 290 -4.82 -3.91 12.06
C TYR A 290 -3.78 -3.09 12.82
N SER A 291 -2.68 -3.71 13.23
CA SER A 291 -1.57 -3.05 13.92
C SER A 291 -0.90 -1.99 13.05
N LEU A 292 -0.59 -2.31 11.78
CA LEU A 292 -0.07 -1.34 10.80
C LEU A 292 -1.05 -0.19 10.57
N TYR A 293 -2.32 -0.52 10.30
CA TYR A 293 -3.37 0.47 10.07
C TYR A 293 -3.49 1.43 11.23
N PHE A 294 -3.51 0.91 12.45
CA PHE A 294 -3.63 1.71 13.65
C PHE A 294 -2.48 2.73 13.77
N ILE A 295 -1.22 2.28 13.73
CA ILE A 295 -0.05 3.17 13.81
C ILE A 295 -0.11 4.23 12.70
N ILE A 296 -0.43 3.84 11.47
CA ILE A 296 -0.51 4.75 10.32
C ILE A 296 -1.64 5.79 10.49
N GLN A 297 -2.80 5.41 11.03
CA GLN A 297 -3.87 6.36 11.29
C GLN A 297 -3.50 7.35 12.41
N MET A 298 -2.86 6.87 13.48
CA MET A 298 -2.36 7.70 14.56
C MET A 298 -1.29 8.70 14.09
N LEU A 299 -0.45 8.30 13.12
CA LEU A 299 0.51 9.21 12.48
C LEU A 299 -0.16 10.30 11.66
N LYS A 300 -1.13 9.92 10.84
CA LYS A 300 -1.77 10.83 9.87
C LYS A 300 -2.81 11.75 10.50
N ASN A 301 -3.68 11.21 11.33
CA ASN A 301 -4.91 11.89 11.74
C ASN A 301 -5.15 11.89 13.26
N ASP A 302 -4.36 11.14 14.03
CA ASP A 302 -4.52 10.97 15.47
C ASP A 302 -5.98 10.58 15.85
N ASN A 303 -6.55 9.60 15.16
CA ASN A 303 -8.00 9.38 15.15
C ASN A 303 -8.40 8.06 15.81
N PHE A 304 -7.94 7.86 17.08
CA PHE A 304 -8.29 6.69 17.90
C PHE A 304 -9.80 6.56 18.12
N LYS A 305 -10.47 7.67 18.46
CA LYS A 305 -11.91 7.72 18.76
C LYS A 305 -12.81 7.24 17.60
N LYS A 306 -12.34 7.26 16.37
CA LYS A 306 -13.11 6.73 15.24
C LYS A 306 -13.24 5.21 15.31
N GLY A 307 -12.18 4.50 15.68
CA GLY A 307 -12.20 3.05 15.89
C GLY A 307 -13.11 2.64 17.05
N GLU A 308 -13.15 3.43 18.13
CA GLU A 308 -14.07 3.18 19.25
C GLU A 308 -15.54 3.26 18.84
N LYS A 309 -15.89 4.21 17.96
CA LYS A 309 -17.28 4.43 17.51
C LYS A 309 -17.75 3.46 16.44
N GLN A 310 -16.88 3.05 15.53
CA GLN A 310 -17.25 2.23 14.38
C GLN A 310 -16.27 1.07 14.21
N ARG A 311 -16.82 -0.15 13.98
CA ARG A 311 -16.01 -1.32 13.64
C ARG A 311 -15.25 -1.11 12.35
N ILE A 312 -13.96 -1.39 12.36
CA ILE A 312 -13.11 -1.52 11.18
C ILE A 312 -13.12 -2.98 10.76
N THR A 313 -13.49 -3.28 9.51
CA THR A 313 -13.76 -4.65 9.08
C THR A 313 -12.54 -5.34 8.49
N ASP A 314 -12.47 -6.68 8.58
CA ASP A 314 -11.44 -7.52 7.94
C ASP A 314 -11.39 -7.29 6.42
N LYS A 315 -12.56 -7.13 5.79
CA LYS A 315 -12.66 -6.77 4.36
C LYS A 315 -11.92 -5.48 4.02
N TYR A 316 -11.93 -4.50 4.93
CA TYR A 316 -11.19 -3.26 4.76
C TYR A 316 -9.68 -3.48 4.93
N MET A 317 -9.26 -4.30 5.90
CA MET A 317 -7.85 -4.70 6.08
C MET A 317 -7.31 -5.41 4.83
N LYS A 318 -8.04 -6.35 4.26
CA LYS A 318 -7.69 -7.03 3.00
C LYS A 318 -7.54 -6.04 1.82
N LYS A 319 -8.32 -4.95 1.78
CA LYS A 319 -8.10 -3.87 0.80
C LYS A 319 -6.81 -3.10 1.07
N LEU A 320 -6.51 -2.80 2.34
CA LEU A 320 -5.31 -2.07 2.73
C LEU A 320 -4.04 -2.88 2.46
N ARG A 321 -4.07 -4.21 2.54
CA ARG A 321 -2.97 -5.10 2.13
C ARG A 321 -2.52 -4.80 0.69
N LYS A 322 -3.47 -4.51 -0.22
CA LYS A 322 -3.20 -4.10 -1.61
C LYS A 322 -2.75 -2.64 -1.77
N ILE A 323 -2.76 -1.85 -0.70
CA ILE A 323 -2.29 -0.47 -0.68
C ILE A 323 -0.91 -0.39 -0.05
N TYR A 324 -0.69 -1.11 1.04
CA TYR A 324 0.59 -1.11 1.75
C TYR A 324 1.65 -1.99 1.07
N PHE A 325 1.23 -2.90 0.16
CA PHE A 325 2.13 -3.77 -0.57
C PHE A 325 1.84 -3.78 -2.07
N ASN A 326 2.90 -3.83 -2.88
CA ASN A 326 2.82 -4.02 -4.33
C ASN A 326 2.76 -5.52 -4.67
N GLN A 327 1.74 -5.90 -5.46
CA GLN A 327 1.52 -7.26 -5.93
C GLN A 327 2.07 -7.49 -7.34
#